data_401c07cb611ce59baaa899e11d6d4e37
#
_entry.id   401c07cb611ce59baaa899e11d6d4e37
#
_cell.length_a   1.000
_cell.length_b   1.000
_cell.length_c   1.000
_cell.angle_alpha   90.00
_cell.angle_beta   90.00
_cell.angle_gamma   90.00
#
_symmetry.space_group_name_H-M   'P 1'
#
loop_
_entity.id
_entity.type
_entity.pdbx_description
1 polymer ?
#
loop_
_entity_poly.entity_id
_entity_poly.type
_entity_poly.pdbx_seq_one_letter_code
_entity_poly.pdbx_strand_id
1 'polypeptide(L)'
;MLQPRLALPLRRVLQKSPAICLRCQSRLAHQSFARNSLTRSFTSARTLRRPDPESKPTPETPTPEPKDEDIFIPKPLGRPIGFKYPPQAGENRSIAKVKKDYSGMTLRERNLEKRKDLVEKWGTNYFRDFKNIRKYRSGKTFMANSRIFKKDAALYFPNFHGDSLAKKDADTTPVLQGKISVVNVYSSHWGEIQAQTFTGKSTNPGLHNVISQFPDIAQMVDINIEENSVKAWIIALFQWRLRASRPKEDWEKYFVVRKGVSERIRETIGLLNGRVGYVYLVDQDCKIRWAGSGDAEGTEMEDLNRGFNKLLSEAY
;
A
#
# COMPACT_ATOMS: atom_id res chain seq x y z
N MET A 1 -74.01 16.03 13.61
CA MET A 1 -74.33 16.03 12.18
C MET A 1 -73.48 17.06 11.48
N LEU A 2 -72.43 16.66 10.82
CA LEU A 2 -71.71 17.43 9.75
C LEU A 2 -70.64 16.47 9.15
N GLN A 3 -70.82 16.14 7.86
CA GLN A 3 -70.01 15.19 7.14
C GLN A 3 -68.69 15.83 6.67
N PRO A 4 -67.60 15.06 6.54
CA PRO A 4 -66.35 15.55 5.97
C PRO A 4 -66.36 15.45 4.44
N ARG A 5 -65.83 16.50 3.78
CA ARG A 5 -65.64 16.62 2.32
C ARG A 5 -64.45 15.76 1.88
N LEU A 6 -64.71 14.93 0.87
CA LEU A 6 -63.73 14.17 0.09
C LEU A 6 -62.87 15.11 -0.75
N ALA A 7 -61.55 15.02 -0.62
CA ALA A 7 -60.58 15.62 -1.50
C ALA A 7 -60.06 14.57 -2.50
N LEU A 8 -60.19 14.83 -3.81
CA LEU A 8 -59.74 14.02 -4.91
C LEU A 8 -58.19 14.14 -5.13
N PRO A 9 -57.45 13.07 -5.47
CA PRO A 9 -56.05 13.16 -5.77
C PRO A 9 -55.78 13.63 -7.18
N LEU A 10 -54.93 14.65 -7.32
CA LEU A 10 -54.35 15.13 -8.60
C LEU A 10 -53.40 14.08 -9.19
N ARG A 11 -53.82 13.51 -10.31
CA ARG A 11 -52.99 12.64 -11.18
C ARG A 11 -51.92 13.48 -11.84
N ARG A 12 -50.62 13.34 -11.43
CA ARG A 12 -49.48 13.85 -12.18
C ARG A 12 -49.23 12.92 -13.38
N VAL A 13 -49.40 13.43 -14.57
CA VAL A 13 -49.01 12.82 -15.84
C VAL A 13 -47.48 12.92 -15.93
N LEU A 14 -46.80 11.79 -15.85
CA LEU A 14 -45.38 11.66 -16.16
C LEU A 14 -45.18 11.65 -17.66
N GLN A 15 -44.70 12.75 -18.23
CA GLN A 15 -44.17 12.79 -19.58
C GLN A 15 -42.88 12.00 -19.64
N LYS A 16 -42.90 10.92 -20.43
CA LYS A 16 -41.71 10.12 -20.77
C LYS A 16 -40.84 10.92 -21.74
N SER A 17 -39.67 11.35 -21.32
CA SER A 17 -38.62 11.84 -22.22
C SER A 17 -37.99 10.65 -22.97
N PRO A 18 -37.71 10.78 -24.28
CA PRO A 18 -37.06 9.69 -25.02
C PRO A 18 -35.60 9.54 -24.58
N ALA A 19 -35.20 8.31 -24.28
CA ALA A 19 -33.84 7.95 -23.97
C ALA A 19 -32.93 8.16 -25.19
N ILE A 20 -32.06 9.16 -25.15
CA ILE A 20 -31.03 9.40 -26.16
C ILE A 20 -29.86 8.47 -25.89
N CYS A 21 -29.54 7.63 -26.89
CA CYS A 21 -28.44 6.68 -26.85
C CYS A 21 -27.09 7.40 -26.71
N LEU A 22 -26.27 6.98 -25.72
CA LEU A 22 -24.92 7.50 -25.44
C LEU A 22 -23.95 7.46 -26.64
N ARG A 23 -24.27 6.67 -27.67
CA ARG A 23 -23.47 6.56 -28.90
C ARG A 23 -23.69 7.75 -29.88
N CYS A 24 -24.73 8.55 -29.69
CA CYS A 24 -25.03 9.71 -30.54
C CYS A 24 -24.44 11.02 -30.01
N GLN A 25 -24.05 11.09 -28.72
CA GLN A 25 -23.43 12.29 -28.16
C GLN A 25 -21.96 12.48 -28.58
N SER A 26 -21.26 11.43 -28.99
CA SER A 26 -19.86 11.53 -29.40
C SER A 26 -19.64 12.09 -30.81
N ARG A 27 -20.69 12.22 -31.61
CA ARG A 27 -20.60 12.77 -32.99
C ARG A 27 -20.88 14.26 -33.12
N LEU A 28 -21.44 14.91 -32.12
CA LEU A 28 -21.76 16.35 -32.16
C LEU A 28 -20.67 17.25 -31.54
N ALA A 29 -19.68 16.68 -30.87
CA ALA A 29 -18.57 17.43 -30.23
C ALA A 29 -17.37 17.71 -31.16
N HIS A 30 -17.41 17.25 -32.45
CA HIS A 30 -16.25 17.37 -33.35
C HIS A 30 -16.38 18.46 -34.44
N GLN A 31 -17.37 19.36 -34.38
CA GLN A 31 -17.54 20.37 -35.43
C GLN A 31 -17.35 21.84 -35.06
N SER A 32 -16.79 22.20 -33.92
CA SER A 32 -16.64 23.61 -33.54
C SER A 32 -15.28 24.09 -33.09
N PHE A 33 -14.16 23.45 -33.44
CA PHE A 33 -12.83 24.01 -33.21
C PHE A 33 -11.91 23.83 -34.41
N ALA A 34 -12.23 24.56 -35.50
CA ALA A 34 -11.32 24.79 -36.58
C ALA A 34 -11.24 26.30 -36.86
N ARG A 35 -10.32 26.98 -36.19
CA ARG A 35 -9.67 28.22 -36.71
C ARG A 35 -8.49 28.62 -35.78
N ASN A 36 -7.34 28.76 -36.47
CA ASN A 36 -6.11 29.42 -36.05
C ASN A 36 -5.12 28.60 -35.22
N SER A 37 -4.37 27.72 -35.92
CA SER A 37 -2.98 27.47 -35.59
C SER A 37 -2.12 27.77 -36.82
N LEU A 38 -1.28 28.76 -36.68
CA LEU A 38 -0.15 29.05 -37.58
C LEU A 38 0.85 27.88 -37.46
N THR A 39 0.73 26.91 -38.35
CA THR A 39 1.69 25.83 -38.50
C THR A 39 2.93 26.37 -39.20
N ARG A 40 4.02 26.53 -38.46
CA ARG A 40 5.37 26.56 -39.05
C ARG A 40 5.69 25.17 -39.57
N SER A 41 5.63 25.01 -40.89
CA SER A 41 6.11 23.82 -41.57
C SER A 41 7.63 23.75 -41.52
N PHE A 42 8.17 22.77 -40.79
CA PHE A 42 9.56 22.36 -40.98
C PHE A 42 9.61 21.49 -42.24
N THR A 43 10.10 22.04 -43.33
CA THR A 43 10.50 21.27 -44.50
C THR A 43 11.77 20.51 -44.19
N SER A 44 11.61 19.23 -43.85
CA SER A 44 12.72 18.30 -43.80
C SER A 44 13.15 17.99 -45.22
N ALA A 45 14.33 18.45 -45.61
CA ALA A 45 14.97 18.10 -46.85
C ALA A 45 15.23 16.59 -46.89
N ARG A 46 14.49 15.89 -47.74
CA ARG A 46 14.68 14.47 -48.02
C ARG A 46 15.93 14.35 -48.90
N THR A 47 17.10 14.06 -48.29
CA THR A 47 18.29 13.61 -49.03
C THR A 47 17.97 12.27 -49.66
N LEU A 48 17.93 12.25 -50.99
CA LEU A 48 17.88 11.03 -51.80
C LEU A 48 19.16 10.23 -51.52
N ARG A 49 19.06 9.20 -50.72
CA ARG A 49 20.12 8.20 -50.56
C ARG A 49 20.12 7.29 -51.78
N ARG A 50 21.25 7.25 -52.47
CA ARG A 50 21.54 6.25 -53.50
C ARG A 50 21.40 4.84 -52.90
N PRO A 51 20.87 3.84 -53.61
CA PRO A 51 20.90 2.46 -53.13
C PRO A 51 22.35 1.96 -53.17
N ASP A 52 22.84 1.58 -51.98
CA ASP A 52 24.10 0.86 -51.85
C ASP A 52 23.93 -0.61 -52.29
N PRO A 53 24.93 -1.22 -52.91
CA PRO A 53 24.87 -2.61 -53.35
C PRO A 53 24.82 -3.54 -52.13
N GLU A 54 24.05 -4.61 -52.29
CA GLU A 54 23.79 -5.73 -51.38
C GLU A 54 24.84 -5.93 -50.28
N SER A 55 24.49 -5.54 -49.07
CA SER A 55 25.17 -5.98 -47.85
C SER A 55 24.68 -7.37 -47.46
N LYS A 56 25.61 -8.33 -47.44
CA LYS A 56 25.40 -9.68 -46.91
C LYS A 56 24.73 -9.63 -45.52
N PRO A 57 23.81 -10.57 -45.17
CA PRO A 57 23.21 -10.62 -43.86
C PRO A 57 24.32 -10.80 -42.81
N THR A 58 24.45 -9.80 -41.94
CA THR A 58 25.27 -9.91 -40.72
C THR A 58 24.64 -11.01 -39.88
N PRO A 59 25.39 -12.00 -39.37
CA PRO A 59 24.85 -12.99 -38.47
C PRO A 59 24.33 -12.27 -37.24
N GLU A 60 23.02 -12.49 -36.92
CA GLU A 60 22.39 -12.02 -35.72
C GLU A 60 23.20 -12.58 -34.55
N THR A 61 23.83 -11.69 -33.79
CA THR A 61 24.44 -12.03 -32.51
C THR A 61 23.32 -12.53 -31.63
N PRO A 62 23.33 -13.76 -31.13
CA PRO A 62 22.28 -14.25 -30.26
C PRO A 62 22.20 -13.31 -29.03
N THR A 63 21.05 -12.72 -28.82
CA THR A 63 20.74 -12.00 -27.59
C THR A 63 21.05 -12.95 -26.45
N PRO A 64 21.93 -12.60 -25.50
CA PRO A 64 22.25 -13.50 -24.41
C PRO A 64 20.98 -13.79 -23.65
N GLU A 65 20.57 -15.05 -23.63
CA GLU A 65 19.50 -15.53 -22.75
C GLU A 65 19.84 -15.11 -21.32
N PRO A 66 18.87 -14.61 -20.53
CA PRO A 66 19.14 -14.23 -19.15
C PRO A 66 19.64 -15.47 -18.42
N LYS A 67 20.89 -15.42 -17.98
CA LYS A 67 21.50 -16.50 -17.20
C LYS A 67 20.65 -16.72 -15.96
N ASP A 68 20.30 -17.96 -15.67
CA ASP A 68 19.49 -18.43 -14.52
C ASP A 68 20.09 -18.05 -13.14
N GLU A 69 21.28 -17.45 -13.10
CA GLU A 69 22.00 -17.07 -11.89
C GLU A 69 21.39 -15.89 -11.10
N ASP A 70 20.37 -15.22 -11.64
CA ASP A 70 19.76 -14.01 -11.05
C ASP A 70 18.39 -14.24 -10.37
N ILE A 71 17.96 -15.48 -10.20
CA ILE A 71 16.69 -15.77 -9.51
C ILE A 71 16.91 -15.62 -7.99
N PHE A 72 16.45 -14.50 -7.45
CA PHE A 72 16.44 -14.30 -6.00
C PHE A 72 15.48 -15.28 -5.33
N ILE A 73 16.01 -16.14 -4.47
CA ILE A 73 15.22 -17.02 -3.61
C ILE A 73 15.13 -16.35 -2.25
N PRO A 74 13.92 -15.88 -1.81
CA PRO A 74 13.76 -15.28 -0.51
C PRO A 74 14.11 -16.31 0.58
N LYS A 75 14.97 -15.90 1.51
CA LYS A 75 15.37 -16.74 2.64
C LYS A 75 14.33 -16.66 3.76
N PRO A 76 14.17 -17.71 4.57
CA PRO A 76 13.38 -17.65 5.78
C PRO A 76 13.88 -16.51 6.69
N LEU A 77 12.96 -15.83 7.38
CA LEU A 77 13.29 -14.70 8.25
C LEU A 77 14.33 -15.05 9.31
N GLY A 78 14.29 -16.27 9.85
CA GLY A 78 15.31 -16.91 10.68
C GLY A 78 15.61 -16.24 12.03
N ARG A 79 15.41 -14.92 12.14
CA ARG A 79 15.67 -14.12 13.35
C ARG A 79 14.49 -13.22 13.68
N PRO A 80 14.26 -12.91 14.98
CA PRO A 80 13.27 -11.91 15.36
C PRO A 80 13.58 -10.53 14.77
N ILE A 81 12.54 -9.82 14.37
CA ILE A 81 12.59 -8.44 13.86
C ILE A 81 11.79 -7.54 14.81
N GLY A 82 12.14 -6.25 14.87
CA GLY A 82 11.48 -5.28 15.73
C GLY A 82 12.44 -4.50 16.61
N PHE A 83 11.90 -3.75 17.54
CA PHE A 83 12.65 -2.90 18.47
C PHE A 83 12.91 -3.61 19.80
N LYS A 84 14.00 -3.23 20.46
CA LYS A 84 14.37 -3.80 21.77
C LYS A 84 13.49 -3.26 22.92
N TYR A 85 12.92 -2.09 22.75
CA TYR A 85 12.12 -1.40 23.76
C TYR A 85 10.65 -1.40 23.39
N PRO A 86 9.74 -1.44 24.38
CA PRO A 86 8.31 -1.38 24.13
C PRO A 86 7.91 -0.06 23.48
N PRO A 87 6.95 -0.07 22.54
CA PRO A 87 6.48 1.12 21.87
C PRO A 87 5.70 2.02 22.84
N GLN A 88 5.89 3.34 22.70
CA GLN A 88 5.13 4.31 23.48
C GLN A 88 4.17 5.09 22.58
N ALA A 89 2.98 5.40 23.08
CA ALA A 89 2.05 6.28 22.41
C ALA A 89 2.69 7.65 22.22
N GLY A 90 2.52 8.24 21.03
CA GLY A 90 3.12 9.52 20.68
C GLY A 90 4.50 9.46 20.03
N GLU A 91 5.13 8.30 20.00
CA GLU A 91 6.36 8.10 19.22
C GLU A 91 6.08 8.16 17.72
N ASN A 92 7.09 8.51 16.93
CA ASN A 92 7.08 8.50 15.48
C ASN A 92 6.03 9.44 14.83
N ARG A 93 5.59 10.48 15.53
CA ARG A 93 4.62 11.48 14.99
C ARG A 93 5.18 12.25 13.81
N SER A 94 6.48 12.51 13.80
CA SER A 94 7.14 13.17 12.67
C SER A 94 8.60 12.72 12.58
N ILE A 95 9.10 12.64 11.34
CA ILE A 95 10.54 12.52 11.13
C ILE A 95 11.13 13.90 11.39
N ALA A 96 12.06 14.00 12.36
CA ALA A 96 12.82 15.22 12.58
C ALA A 96 13.52 15.59 11.25
N LYS A 97 13.09 16.71 10.63
CA LYS A 97 13.76 17.22 9.43
C LYS A 97 15.11 17.77 9.88
N VAL A 98 16.17 17.05 9.57
CA VAL A 98 17.52 17.60 9.64
C VAL A 98 17.55 18.78 8.65
N LYS A 99 17.53 20.01 9.17
CA LYS A 99 17.69 21.21 8.36
C LYS A 99 19.14 21.20 7.87
N LYS A 100 19.36 20.90 6.59
CA LYS A 100 20.66 21.11 5.97
C LYS A 100 20.94 22.62 5.99
N ASP A 101 22.11 23.00 6.50
CA ASP A 101 22.57 24.37 6.46
C ASP A 101 23.04 24.69 5.04
N TYR A 102 22.38 25.67 4.42
CA TYR A 102 22.71 26.18 3.10
C TYR A 102 23.41 27.53 3.18
N SER A 103 23.90 27.92 4.38
CA SER A 103 24.66 29.16 4.56
C SER A 103 25.95 29.13 3.73
N GLY A 104 26.23 30.21 3.01
CA GLY A 104 27.40 30.27 2.12
C GLY A 104 27.23 29.70 0.70
N MET A 105 26.11 29.08 0.37
CA MET A 105 25.84 28.59 -0.98
C MET A 105 25.11 29.65 -1.82
N THR A 106 25.48 29.75 -3.11
CA THR A 106 24.74 30.54 -4.09
C THR A 106 23.36 29.93 -4.35
N LEU A 107 22.39 30.73 -4.84
CA LEU A 107 21.03 30.24 -5.16
C LEU A 107 21.06 29.06 -6.15
N ARG A 108 22.02 29.06 -7.08
CA ARG A 108 22.19 27.98 -8.07
C ARG A 108 22.67 26.70 -7.42
N GLU A 109 23.66 26.76 -6.55
CA GLU A 109 24.19 25.62 -5.80
C GLU A 109 23.15 25.03 -4.86
N ARG A 110 22.42 25.90 -4.12
CA ARG A 110 21.30 25.50 -3.27
C ARG A 110 20.21 24.73 -4.04
N ASN A 111 19.85 25.20 -5.24
CA ASN A 111 18.86 24.53 -6.07
C ASN A 111 19.40 23.22 -6.63
N LEU A 112 20.67 23.14 -6.95
CA LEU A 112 21.32 21.93 -7.44
C LEU A 112 21.40 20.87 -6.35
N GLU A 113 21.74 21.25 -5.13
CA GLU A 113 21.77 20.37 -3.95
C GLU A 113 20.36 19.86 -3.59
N LYS A 114 19.36 20.73 -3.59
CA LYS A 114 17.96 20.30 -3.41
C LYS A 114 17.47 19.31 -4.48
N ARG A 115 17.91 19.50 -5.74
CA ARG A 115 17.60 18.54 -6.81
C ARG A 115 18.32 17.21 -6.61
N LYS A 116 19.57 17.20 -6.18
CA LYS A 116 20.30 15.98 -5.83
C LYS A 116 19.59 15.22 -4.71
N ASP A 117 19.22 15.91 -3.61
CA ASP A 117 18.48 15.33 -2.50
C ASP A 117 17.13 14.73 -2.93
N LEU A 118 16.43 15.39 -3.85
CA LEU A 118 15.18 14.89 -4.39
C LEU A 118 15.41 13.63 -5.25
N VAL A 119 16.40 13.65 -6.15
CA VAL A 119 16.73 12.51 -7.00
C VAL A 119 17.20 11.33 -6.16
N GLU A 120 18.02 11.56 -5.15
CA GLU A 120 18.51 10.53 -4.24
C GLU A 120 17.36 9.90 -3.42
N LYS A 121 16.49 10.71 -2.83
CA LYS A 121 15.33 10.21 -2.08
C LYS A 121 14.28 9.49 -2.93
N TRP A 122 13.99 10.02 -4.11
CA TRP A 122 12.91 9.48 -4.95
C TRP A 122 13.40 8.44 -5.95
N GLY A 123 14.58 8.68 -6.54
CA GLY A 123 15.13 7.81 -7.57
C GLY A 123 15.55 6.46 -7.02
N THR A 124 16.30 6.46 -5.93
CA THR A 124 16.89 5.23 -5.39
C THR A 124 15.83 4.27 -4.85
N ASN A 125 14.90 4.77 -4.03
CA ASN A 125 13.88 3.90 -3.42
C ASN A 125 12.82 3.45 -4.44
N TYR A 126 12.33 4.38 -5.26
CA TYR A 126 11.27 4.07 -6.25
C TYR A 126 11.71 3.06 -7.30
N PHE A 127 12.86 3.29 -7.94
CA PHE A 127 13.38 2.39 -8.98
C PHE A 127 13.89 1.07 -8.40
N ARG A 128 14.48 1.08 -7.21
CA ARG A 128 14.90 -0.14 -6.50
C ARG A 128 13.70 -1.05 -6.23
N ASP A 129 12.62 -0.49 -5.69
CA ASP A 129 11.43 -1.25 -5.34
C ASP A 129 10.74 -1.84 -6.57
N PHE A 130 10.64 -1.10 -7.67
CA PHE A 130 10.13 -1.61 -8.94
C PHE A 130 11.04 -2.68 -9.56
N LYS A 131 12.35 -2.47 -9.54
CA LYS A 131 13.32 -3.47 -10.02
C LYS A 131 13.20 -4.76 -9.20
N ASN A 132 13.02 -4.63 -7.89
CA ASN A 132 12.84 -5.76 -6.99
C ASN A 132 11.53 -6.53 -7.25
N ILE A 133 10.42 -5.84 -7.58
CA ILE A 133 9.16 -6.53 -7.95
C ILE A 133 9.35 -7.39 -9.20
N ARG A 134 10.08 -6.89 -10.21
CA ARG A 134 10.34 -7.64 -11.44
C ARG A 134 11.37 -8.77 -11.27
N LYS A 135 12.38 -8.54 -10.43
CA LYS A 135 13.49 -9.47 -10.23
C LYS A 135 13.17 -10.56 -9.20
N TYR A 136 12.33 -10.28 -8.20
CA TYR A 136 12.13 -11.12 -7.03
C TYR A 136 10.65 -11.47 -6.85
N ARG A 137 10.17 -12.57 -7.38
CA ARG A 137 8.86 -13.18 -7.08
C ARG A 137 7.82 -12.20 -6.53
N SER A 138 7.30 -11.28 -7.33
CA SER A 138 6.36 -10.23 -6.91
C SER A 138 6.86 -9.32 -5.77
N GLY A 139 8.19 -9.25 -5.58
CA GLY A 139 8.83 -8.41 -4.58
C GLY A 139 8.92 -9.00 -3.17
N LYS A 140 8.61 -10.29 -2.99
CA LYS A 140 8.75 -11.00 -1.71
C LYS A 140 10.14 -10.82 -1.13
N THR A 141 10.25 -10.29 0.09
CA THR A 141 11.53 -9.92 0.69
C THR A 141 12.12 -11.02 1.57
N PHE A 142 11.26 -11.81 2.19
CA PHE A 142 11.62 -12.98 3.00
C PHE A 142 10.47 -13.98 3.02
N MET A 143 10.79 -15.24 3.32
CA MET A 143 9.80 -16.26 3.63
C MET A 143 9.47 -16.23 5.11
N ALA A 144 8.22 -16.44 5.45
CA ALA A 144 7.81 -16.52 6.84
C ALA A 144 8.36 -17.78 7.52
N ASN A 145 8.55 -17.71 8.82
CA ASN A 145 8.94 -18.88 9.60
C ASN A 145 7.74 -19.81 9.83
N SER A 146 7.98 -21.13 9.79
CA SER A 146 6.96 -22.14 10.09
C SER A 146 6.47 -22.09 11.55
N ARG A 147 7.23 -21.49 12.45
CA ARG A 147 6.90 -21.37 13.89
C ARG A 147 7.02 -19.92 14.34
N ILE A 148 6.19 -19.54 15.32
CA ILE A 148 6.28 -18.24 15.97
C ILE A 148 7.55 -18.15 16.82
N PHE A 149 8.12 -16.95 16.95
CA PHE A 149 9.24 -16.68 17.84
C PHE A 149 8.83 -16.86 19.32
N LYS A 150 9.76 -17.32 20.15
CA LYS A 150 9.54 -17.39 21.60
C LYS A 150 9.36 -15.97 22.17
N LYS A 151 8.53 -15.82 23.20
CA LYS A 151 8.22 -14.52 23.82
C LYS A 151 9.47 -13.76 24.26
N ASP A 152 10.46 -14.45 24.81
CA ASP A 152 11.70 -13.84 25.30
C ASP A 152 12.62 -13.34 24.18
N ALA A 153 12.61 -14.01 23.02
CA ALA A 153 13.40 -13.64 21.87
C ALA A 153 12.70 -12.61 20.97
N ALA A 154 11.39 -12.49 21.06
CA ALA A 154 10.58 -11.61 20.22
C ALA A 154 10.85 -10.13 20.54
N LEU A 155 10.87 -9.30 19.51
CA LEU A 155 11.11 -7.87 19.55
C LEU A 155 9.82 -7.09 19.36
N TYR A 156 9.78 -5.83 19.75
CA TYR A 156 8.58 -5.02 19.77
C TYR A 156 8.23 -4.43 18.40
N PHE A 157 6.94 -4.43 18.08
CA PHE A 157 6.38 -3.70 16.96
C PHE A 157 6.37 -2.20 17.27
N PRO A 158 6.77 -1.30 16.35
CA PRO A 158 6.83 0.13 16.61
C PRO A 158 5.44 0.76 16.71
N ASN A 159 5.37 1.89 17.41
CA ASN A 159 4.20 2.75 17.29
C ASN A 159 4.15 3.40 15.91
N PHE A 160 2.99 3.38 15.27
CA PHE A 160 2.67 4.21 14.11
C PHE A 160 1.66 5.27 14.50
N HIS A 161 1.91 6.49 14.06
CA HIS A 161 1.01 7.62 14.28
C HIS A 161 0.35 8.03 12.98
N GLY A 162 -0.97 8.13 12.96
CA GLY A 162 -1.73 8.47 11.76
C GLY A 162 -3.20 8.73 12.02
N ASP A 163 -3.99 8.81 10.96
CA ASP A 163 -5.43 8.96 11.05
C ASP A 163 -6.10 7.58 11.03
N SER A 164 -6.96 7.27 12.00
CA SER A 164 -7.86 6.12 11.89
C SER A 164 -9.17 6.52 11.20
N LEU A 165 -10.01 5.54 10.85
CA LEU A 165 -11.34 5.84 10.34
C LEU A 165 -12.25 6.42 11.43
N ALA A 166 -11.97 6.16 12.72
CA ALA A 166 -12.73 6.69 13.84
C ALA A 166 -12.33 8.11 14.21
N LYS A 167 -11.01 8.36 14.33
CA LYS A 167 -10.49 9.67 14.77
C LYS A 167 -9.20 10.04 14.07
N LYS A 168 -8.88 11.34 14.04
CA LYS A 168 -7.59 11.86 13.57
C LYS A 168 -6.55 11.74 14.68
N ASP A 169 -5.27 11.75 14.28
CA ASP A 169 -4.11 11.74 15.18
C ASP A 169 -4.17 10.61 16.21
N ALA A 170 -4.27 9.36 15.72
CA ALA A 170 -4.32 8.15 16.51
C ALA A 170 -2.98 7.40 16.49
N ASP A 171 -2.64 6.79 17.61
CA ASP A 171 -1.48 5.91 17.77
C ASP A 171 -1.92 4.45 17.69
N THR A 172 -1.07 3.59 17.09
CA THR A 172 -1.36 2.15 16.97
C THR A 172 -1.13 1.40 18.30
N THR A 173 -0.19 1.86 19.13
CA THR A 173 0.16 1.18 20.39
C THR A 173 -1.04 0.95 21.31
N PRO A 174 -1.90 1.95 21.60
CA PRO A 174 -3.05 1.72 22.48
C PRO A 174 -4.07 0.71 21.92
N VAL A 175 -4.12 0.55 20.60
CA VAL A 175 -5.02 -0.42 19.95
C VAL A 175 -4.43 -1.83 19.99
N LEU A 176 -3.11 -1.95 19.89
CA LEU A 176 -2.39 -3.24 19.89
C LEU A 176 -2.19 -3.81 21.27
N GLN A 177 -1.92 -2.94 22.26
CA GLN A 177 -1.59 -3.36 23.62
C GLN A 177 -2.77 -4.10 24.30
N GLY A 178 -2.46 -5.23 24.91
CA GLY A 178 -3.45 -6.08 25.58
C GLY A 178 -4.22 -7.02 24.65
N LYS A 179 -3.98 -6.96 23.32
CA LYS A 179 -4.65 -7.82 22.34
C LYS A 179 -3.67 -8.54 21.43
N ILE A 180 -4.02 -9.76 21.05
CA ILE A 180 -3.31 -10.49 20.01
C ILE A 180 -3.80 -9.94 18.67
N SER A 181 -2.89 -9.39 17.89
CA SER A 181 -3.23 -8.65 16.67
C SER A 181 -2.57 -9.25 15.44
N VAL A 182 -3.36 -9.47 14.40
CA VAL A 182 -2.85 -9.68 13.04
C VAL A 182 -2.79 -8.31 12.38
N VAL A 183 -1.58 -7.83 12.09
CA VAL A 183 -1.32 -6.48 11.58
C VAL A 183 -0.91 -6.55 10.13
N ASN A 184 -1.74 -6.03 9.23
CA ASN A 184 -1.44 -5.86 7.82
C ASN A 184 -0.78 -4.50 7.61
N VAL A 185 0.38 -4.46 6.93
CA VAL A 185 1.10 -3.22 6.62
C VAL A 185 1.34 -3.15 5.11
N TYR A 186 0.85 -2.11 4.48
CA TYR A 186 0.99 -1.90 3.03
C TYR A 186 0.99 -0.42 2.68
N SER A 187 1.50 -0.06 1.48
CA SER A 187 1.53 1.31 0.97
C SER A 187 0.98 1.42 -0.46
N SER A 188 0.44 0.35 -0.98
CA SER A 188 -0.13 0.29 -2.33
C SER A 188 -1.29 -0.70 -2.36
N HIS A 189 -2.18 -0.54 -3.34
CA HIS A 189 -3.26 -1.51 -3.56
C HIS A 189 -2.72 -2.91 -3.88
N TRP A 190 -1.59 -3.00 -4.57
CA TRP A 190 -0.90 -4.26 -4.81
C TRP A 190 -0.46 -4.93 -3.49
N GLY A 191 0.16 -4.16 -2.60
CA GLY A 191 0.54 -4.67 -1.27
C GLY A 191 -0.66 -5.07 -0.41
N GLU A 192 -1.79 -4.36 -0.54
CA GLU A 192 -3.05 -4.74 0.12
C GLU A 192 -3.53 -6.12 -0.38
N ILE A 193 -3.56 -6.34 -1.71
CA ILE A 193 -3.94 -7.64 -2.30
C ILE A 193 -3.01 -8.75 -1.79
N GLN A 194 -1.70 -8.50 -1.73
CA GLN A 194 -0.75 -9.47 -1.19
C GLN A 194 -1.01 -9.79 0.29
N ALA A 195 -1.23 -8.80 1.14
CA ALA A 195 -1.59 -9.05 2.54
C ALA A 195 -2.90 -9.86 2.66
N GLN A 196 -3.86 -9.63 1.76
CA GLN A 196 -5.12 -10.38 1.72
C GLN A 196 -4.96 -11.85 1.32
N THR A 197 -3.83 -12.26 0.72
CA THR A 197 -3.55 -13.69 0.50
C THR A 197 -3.39 -14.45 1.81
N PHE A 198 -2.93 -13.78 2.87
CA PHE A 198 -2.81 -14.33 4.23
C PHE A 198 -4.08 -14.14 5.06
N THR A 199 -4.69 -12.95 4.96
CA THR A 199 -5.65 -12.46 5.95
C THR A 199 -7.02 -12.13 5.35
N GLY A 200 -7.23 -12.31 4.05
CA GLY A 200 -8.48 -12.01 3.39
C GLY A 200 -9.63 -12.89 3.88
N LYS A 201 -10.83 -12.33 3.98
CA LYS A 201 -12.01 -13.06 4.46
C LYS A 201 -12.38 -14.24 3.57
N SER A 202 -12.12 -14.13 2.26
CA SER A 202 -12.35 -15.23 1.30
C SER A 202 -11.23 -16.25 1.26
N THR A 203 -9.98 -15.84 1.50
CA THR A 203 -8.80 -16.69 1.44
C THR A 203 -8.55 -17.43 2.74
N ASN A 204 -8.80 -16.78 3.88
CA ASN A 204 -8.56 -17.32 5.21
C ASN A 204 -9.79 -17.14 6.13
N PRO A 205 -10.93 -17.81 5.85
CA PRO A 205 -12.13 -17.69 6.68
C PRO A 205 -11.92 -18.22 8.11
N GLY A 206 -11.00 -19.17 8.29
CA GLY A 206 -10.67 -19.74 9.60
C GLY A 206 -10.14 -18.68 10.57
N LEU A 207 -9.23 -17.81 10.12
CA LEU A 207 -8.70 -16.70 10.93
C LEU A 207 -9.82 -15.76 11.38
N HIS A 208 -10.73 -15.39 10.47
CA HIS A 208 -11.85 -14.50 10.78
C HIS A 208 -12.84 -15.12 11.77
N ASN A 209 -13.10 -16.41 11.64
CA ASN A 209 -13.96 -17.14 12.56
C ASN A 209 -13.38 -17.11 13.99
N VAL A 210 -12.09 -17.37 14.14
CA VAL A 210 -11.40 -17.33 15.44
C VAL A 210 -11.43 -15.92 16.03
N ILE A 211 -11.11 -14.88 15.24
CA ILE A 211 -11.17 -13.48 15.69
C ILE A 211 -12.60 -13.13 16.17
N SER A 212 -13.62 -13.59 15.46
CA SER A 212 -15.02 -13.34 15.81
C SER A 212 -15.44 -14.05 17.09
N GLN A 213 -14.82 -15.19 17.43
CA GLN A 213 -15.08 -15.92 18.68
C GLN A 213 -14.42 -15.24 19.89
N PHE A 214 -13.33 -14.52 19.71
CA PHE A 214 -12.54 -13.89 20.78
C PHE A 214 -12.33 -12.39 20.56
N PRO A 215 -13.38 -11.55 20.40
CA PRO A 215 -13.26 -10.15 19.98
C PRO A 215 -12.55 -9.26 21.02
N ASP A 216 -12.54 -9.67 22.29
CA ASP A 216 -11.89 -8.93 23.37
C ASP A 216 -10.37 -9.13 23.39
N ILE A 217 -9.89 -10.28 22.91
CA ILE A 217 -8.48 -10.69 23.00
C ILE A 217 -7.82 -10.64 21.63
N ALA A 218 -8.56 -10.89 20.55
CA ALA A 218 -8.07 -11.05 19.21
C ALA A 218 -8.60 -9.96 18.27
N GLN A 219 -7.76 -9.48 17.38
CA GLN A 219 -8.16 -8.47 16.39
C GLN A 219 -7.31 -8.51 15.12
N MET A 220 -7.81 -7.85 14.07
CA MET A 220 -7.06 -7.53 12.87
C MET A 220 -6.91 -6.02 12.76
N VAL A 221 -5.72 -5.55 12.41
CA VAL A 221 -5.38 -4.13 12.27
C VAL A 221 -4.75 -3.90 10.90
N ASP A 222 -5.25 -2.92 10.17
CA ASP A 222 -4.72 -2.52 8.87
C ASP A 222 -3.96 -1.20 8.99
N ILE A 223 -2.73 -1.15 8.53
CA ILE A 223 -1.86 0.04 8.53
C ILE A 223 -1.49 0.35 7.08
N ASN A 224 -2.11 1.40 6.52
CA ASN A 224 -1.80 1.92 5.20
C ASN A 224 -0.78 3.06 5.32
N ILE A 225 0.44 2.83 4.84
CA ILE A 225 1.52 3.83 4.86
C ILE A 225 1.51 4.60 3.55
N GLU A 226 1.05 5.85 3.56
CA GLU A 226 0.95 6.68 2.36
C GLU A 226 1.73 7.99 2.53
N GLU A 227 2.96 8.00 2.06
CA GLU A 227 3.84 9.17 2.14
C GLU A 227 3.55 10.23 1.08
N ASN A 228 2.83 9.86 0.02
CA ASN A 228 2.44 10.80 -1.03
C ASN A 228 1.23 11.63 -0.57
N SER A 229 1.45 12.94 -0.37
CA SER A 229 0.42 13.87 0.10
C SER A 229 -0.82 13.91 -0.82
N VAL A 230 -0.66 13.75 -2.13
CA VAL A 230 -1.77 13.75 -3.09
C VAL A 230 -2.62 12.49 -2.92
N LYS A 231 -2.00 11.31 -2.83
CA LYS A 231 -2.72 10.07 -2.58
C LYS A 231 -3.35 10.04 -1.19
N ALA A 232 -2.65 10.54 -0.17
CA ALA A 232 -3.19 10.67 1.17
C ALA A 232 -4.44 11.57 1.20
N TRP A 233 -4.46 12.65 0.40
CA TRP A 233 -5.64 13.50 0.23
C TRP A 233 -6.78 12.75 -0.47
N ILE A 234 -6.50 11.99 -1.53
CA ILE A 234 -7.50 11.14 -2.21
C ILE A 234 -8.09 10.11 -1.22
N ILE A 235 -7.26 9.43 -0.42
CA ILE A 235 -7.74 8.50 0.60
C ILE A 235 -8.64 9.23 1.61
N ALA A 236 -8.25 10.43 2.06
CA ALA A 236 -9.06 11.23 2.96
C ALA A 236 -10.41 11.62 2.35
N LEU A 237 -10.44 11.93 1.06
CA LEU A 237 -11.67 12.25 0.33
C LEU A 237 -12.63 11.05 0.26
N PHE A 238 -12.09 9.83 0.13
CA PHE A 238 -12.87 8.60 0.05
C PHE A 238 -13.01 7.84 1.38
N GLN A 239 -12.64 8.43 2.51
CA GLN A 239 -12.79 7.80 3.84
C GLN A 239 -14.24 7.37 4.13
N TRP A 240 -15.24 8.12 3.63
CA TRP A 240 -16.64 7.76 3.79
C TRP A 240 -16.96 6.40 3.15
N ARG A 241 -16.35 6.09 1.98
CA ARG A 241 -16.52 4.81 1.30
C ARG A 241 -15.85 3.67 2.08
N LEU A 242 -14.66 3.92 2.65
CA LEU A 242 -13.97 2.96 3.52
C LEU A 242 -14.78 2.69 4.79
N ARG A 243 -15.40 3.72 5.39
CA ARG A 243 -16.30 3.57 6.52
C ARG A 243 -17.57 2.78 6.16
N ALA A 244 -18.13 3.01 4.99
CA ALA A 244 -19.31 2.28 4.52
C ALA A 244 -19.05 0.79 4.25
N SER A 245 -17.82 0.44 3.88
CA SER A 245 -17.42 -0.96 3.60
C SER A 245 -16.98 -1.75 4.83
N ARG A 246 -16.85 -1.10 6.01
CA ARG A 246 -16.35 -1.72 7.24
C ARG A 246 -17.33 -1.49 8.41
N PRO A 247 -17.50 -2.47 9.31
CA PRO A 247 -18.27 -2.27 10.53
C PRO A 247 -17.64 -1.19 11.40
N LYS A 248 -18.45 -0.49 12.21
CA LYS A 248 -17.98 0.62 13.06
C LYS A 248 -16.90 0.22 14.07
N GLU A 249 -16.96 -1.02 14.53
CA GLU A 249 -16.01 -1.62 15.48
C GLU A 249 -14.59 -1.73 14.92
N ASP A 250 -14.45 -1.78 13.60
CA ASP A 250 -13.16 -1.88 12.92
C ASP A 250 -12.59 -0.51 12.50
N TRP A 251 -13.33 0.60 12.72
CA TRP A 251 -12.85 1.92 12.34
C TRP A 251 -11.61 2.38 13.12
N GLU A 252 -11.46 1.95 14.36
CA GLU A 252 -10.27 2.23 15.16
C GLU A 252 -9.07 1.37 14.78
N LYS A 253 -9.30 0.28 14.04
CA LYS A 253 -8.28 -0.70 13.63
C LYS A 253 -7.72 -0.46 12.22
N TYR A 254 -8.19 0.58 11.51
CA TYR A 254 -7.68 0.97 10.20
C TYR A 254 -6.97 2.31 10.28
N PHE A 255 -5.66 2.31 10.00
CA PHE A 255 -4.80 3.48 10.09
C PHE A 255 -4.30 3.92 8.73
N VAL A 256 -4.24 5.25 8.51
CA VAL A 256 -3.56 5.89 7.39
C VAL A 256 -2.39 6.69 7.94
N VAL A 257 -1.19 6.17 7.77
CA VAL A 257 0.05 6.76 8.30
C VAL A 257 0.73 7.57 7.19
N ARG A 258 0.85 8.88 7.40
CA ARG A 258 1.40 9.81 6.38
C ARG A 258 2.82 10.24 6.66
N LYS A 259 3.25 10.18 7.90
CA LYS A 259 4.55 10.68 8.39
C LYS A 259 5.07 9.78 9.50
N GLY A 260 6.34 9.96 9.84
CA GLY A 260 6.92 9.27 10.99
C GLY A 260 7.52 7.90 10.69
N VAL A 261 7.33 7.35 9.49
CA VAL A 261 7.91 6.07 9.10
C VAL A 261 9.32 6.30 8.56
N SER A 262 10.31 6.29 9.46
CA SER A 262 11.72 6.43 9.08
C SER A 262 12.26 5.17 8.40
N GLU A 263 13.35 5.30 7.64
CA GLU A 263 14.04 4.15 7.03
C GLU A 263 14.48 3.15 8.11
N ARG A 264 14.93 3.63 9.26
CA ARG A 264 15.24 2.79 10.41
C ARG A 264 14.07 1.91 10.87
N ILE A 265 12.85 2.47 10.90
CA ILE A 265 11.65 1.68 11.23
C ILE A 265 11.44 0.60 10.17
N ARG A 266 11.53 0.97 8.90
CA ARG A 266 11.34 0.04 7.77
C ARG A 266 12.33 -1.12 7.83
N GLU A 267 13.61 -0.83 7.99
CA GLU A 267 14.67 -1.84 8.10
C GLU A 267 14.49 -2.73 9.33
N THR A 268 14.17 -2.13 10.48
CA THR A 268 14.06 -2.85 11.76
C THR A 268 12.93 -3.85 11.77
N ILE A 269 11.79 -3.54 11.14
CA ILE A 269 10.64 -4.45 11.07
C ILE A 269 10.56 -5.20 9.73
N GLY A 270 11.57 -5.08 8.87
CA GLY A 270 11.66 -5.83 7.62
C GLY A 270 10.81 -5.30 6.47
N LEU A 271 10.32 -4.05 6.51
CA LEU A 271 9.62 -3.37 5.41
C LEU A 271 10.60 -2.95 4.30
N LEU A 272 11.32 -3.91 3.72
CA LEU A 272 12.43 -3.63 2.80
C LEU A 272 11.97 -3.17 1.41
N ASN A 273 10.74 -3.48 1.03
CA ASN A 273 10.12 -3.03 -0.21
C ASN A 273 8.82 -2.29 0.09
N GLY A 274 8.79 -0.98 -0.14
CA GLY A 274 7.62 -0.15 0.12
C GLY A 274 6.40 -0.42 -0.77
N ARG A 275 6.48 -1.33 -1.75
CA ARG A 275 5.37 -1.68 -2.64
C ARG A 275 4.67 -2.97 -2.27
N VAL A 276 5.30 -3.75 -1.42
CA VAL A 276 4.86 -5.09 -1.02
C VAL A 276 3.99 -5.02 0.22
N GLY A 277 3.09 -5.97 0.37
CA GLY A 277 2.31 -6.18 1.59
C GLY A 277 3.08 -7.00 2.60
N TYR A 278 2.88 -6.69 3.88
CA TYR A 278 3.47 -7.39 5.01
C TYR A 278 2.40 -7.75 6.02
N VAL A 279 2.54 -8.90 6.65
CA VAL A 279 1.64 -9.36 7.69
C VAL A 279 2.46 -9.70 8.93
N TYR A 280 2.05 -9.16 10.08
CA TYR A 280 2.69 -9.42 11.36
C TYR A 280 1.69 -10.03 12.33
N LEU A 281 2.15 -11.00 13.11
CA LEU A 281 1.43 -11.50 14.26
C LEU A 281 2.06 -10.90 15.51
N VAL A 282 1.29 -10.08 16.21
CA VAL A 282 1.72 -9.28 17.36
C VAL A 282 0.99 -9.78 18.60
N ASP A 283 1.72 -10.02 19.71
CA ASP A 283 1.13 -10.45 20.97
C ASP A 283 0.63 -9.27 21.83
N GLN A 284 0.07 -9.58 23.00
CA GLN A 284 -0.49 -8.60 23.94
C GLN A 284 0.52 -7.56 24.46
N ASP A 285 1.82 -7.92 24.47
CA ASP A 285 2.91 -7.03 24.86
C ASP A 285 3.44 -6.20 23.67
N CYS A 286 2.76 -6.21 22.52
CA CYS A 286 3.20 -5.58 21.27
C CYS A 286 4.49 -6.19 20.69
N LYS A 287 4.80 -7.48 20.95
CA LYS A 287 5.96 -8.15 20.36
C LYS A 287 5.60 -8.87 19.08
N ILE A 288 6.47 -8.78 18.07
CA ILE A 288 6.33 -9.47 16.78
C ILE A 288 6.68 -10.95 17.00
N ARG A 289 5.67 -11.80 16.98
CA ARG A 289 5.84 -13.25 17.14
C ARG A 289 6.00 -13.98 15.81
N TRP A 290 5.54 -13.37 14.71
CA TRP A 290 5.65 -13.91 13.35
C TRP A 290 5.52 -12.79 12.33
N ALA A 291 6.12 -12.98 11.15
CA ALA A 291 5.98 -12.03 10.02
C ALA A 291 6.02 -12.77 8.68
N GLY A 292 5.21 -12.27 7.74
CA GLY A 292 5.16 -12.66 6.34
C GLY A 292 5.31 -11.48 5.41
N SER A 293 5.80 -11.69 4.19
CA SER A 293 5.96 -10.67 3.17
C SER A 293 5.47 -11.14 1.81
N GLY A 294 4.93 -10.23 0.99
CA GLY A 294 4.45 -10.52 -0.35
C GLY A 294 3.21 -11.42 -0.36
N ASP A 295 3.07 -12.24 -1.40
CA ASP A 295 2.00 -13.22 -1.49
C ASP A 295 2.26 -14.41 -0.54
N ALA A 296 1.20 -14.98 0.04
CA ALA A 296 1.31 -16.22 0.81
C ALA A 296 1.75 -17.37 -0.10
N GLU A 297 2.82 -18.03 0.27
CA GLU A 297 3.36 -19.17 -0.47
C GLU A 297 3.44 -20.43 0.41
N GLY A 298 3.18 -21.59 -0.19
CA GLY A 298 3.28 -22.87 0.51
C GLY A 298 2.39 -22.93 1.74
N THR A 299 2.98 -23.14 2.92
CA THR A 299 2.27 -23.30 4.20
C THR A 299 2.22 -22.03 5.05
N GLU A 300 2.62 -20.86 4.52
CA GLU A 300 2.74 -19.64 5.31
C GLU A 300 1.40 -19.17 5.92
N MET A 301 0.28 -19.36 5.21
CA MET A 301 -1.06 -19.03 5.72
C MET A 301 -1.46 -19.95 6.88
N GLU A 302 -1.20 -21.25 6.75
CA GLU A 302 -1.43 -22.23 7.80
C GLU A 302 -0.51 -21.99 8.99
N ASP A 303 0.73 -21.57 8.75
CA ASP A 303 1.70 -21.22 9.78
C ASP A 303 1.24 -19.98 10.58
N LEU A 304 0.68 -18.97 9.91
CA LEU A 304 0.03 -17.83 10.55
C LEU A 304 -1.12 -18.28 11.46
N ASN A 305 -2.03 -19.12 10.94
CA ASN A 305 -3.19 -19.60 11.69
C ASN A 305 -2.76 -20.43 12.91
N ARG A 306 -1.78 -21.31 12.74
CA ARG A 306 -1.23 -22.11 13.83
C ARG A 306 -0.55 -21.22 14.88
N GLY A 307 0.21 -20.21 14.44
CA GLY A 307 0.84 -19.25 15.33
C GLY A 307 -0.17 -18.42 16.11
N PHE A 308 -1.23 -17.97 15.44
CA PHE A 308 -2.32 -17.21 16.05
C PHE A 308 -3.06 -18.03 17.13
N ASN A 309 -3.45 -19.27 16.82
CA ASN A 309 -4.10 -20.17 17.77
C ASN A 309 -3.19 -20.48 18.96
N LYS A 310 -1.88 -20.62 18.73
CA LYS A 310 -0.91 -20.80 19.82
C LYS A 310 -0.86 -19.58 20.74
N LEU A 311 -0.86 -18.36 20.20
CA LEU A 311 -0.89 -17.16 21.05
C LEU A 311 -2.18 -17.05 21.85
N LEU A 312 -3.32 -17.42 21.27
CA LEU A 312 -4.57 -17.50 22.01
C LEU A 312 -4.47 -18.49 23.19
N SER A 313 -3.89 -19.65 22.98
CA SER A 313 -3.67 -20.62 24.07
C SER A 313 -2.63 -20.19 25.10
N GLU A 314 -1.71 -19.27 24.77
CA GLU A 314 -0.76 -18.66 25.71
C GLU A 314 -1.43 -17.55 26.56
N ALA A 315 -2.56 -16.98 26.10
CA ALA A 315 -3.28 -15.88 26.73
C ALA A 315 -4.33 -16.33 27.74
N TYR A 316 -4.73 -17.60 27.66
CA TYR A 316 -5.61 -18.28 28.61
C TYR A 316 -4.81 -19.10 29.64
#